data_e111e07a4c422e0fe796f8973977b9be
#
_entry.id   e111e07a4c422e0fe796f8973977b9be
#
_cell.length_a   1.000
_cell.length_b   1.000
_cell.length_c   1.000
_cell.angle_alpha   90.00
_cell.angle_beta   90.00
_cell.angle_gamma   90.00
#
_symmetry.space_group_name_H-M   'P 1'
#
loop_
_entity.id
_entity.type
_entity.pdbx_description
1 polymer ?
#
loop_
_entity_poly.entity_id
_entity_poly.type
_entity_poly.pdbx_seq_one_letter_code
_entity_poly.pdbx_strand_id
1 'polypeptide(L)'
;MSTPAHHASGQQSIPTPYEDLLREILDENRDAIAADAQRKDRTGTGTFGVFGRQMRFDLRNSFPLITTKRVHFKSVAVELLWFLRGSSNIRWLQERGVTIWDEWADENGDLGPVYGVQWRSWPTPDGGTIDQIAKVIESLKTTPSSRRHIVSAWNPAEVDEMALPPCHAMFQFYVHERPDGVKE
;
A
#
# COMPACT_ATOMS: atom_id res chain seq x y z
N MET A 1 37.02 -33.61 -33.10
CA MET A 1 36.16 -33.97 -32.01
C MET A 1 35.60 -32.65 -31.43
N SER A 2 34.38 -32.29 -31.82
CA SER A 2 33.77 -31.02 -31.38
C SER A 2 32.96 -31.28 -30.13
N THR A 3 33.27 -30.54 -29.08
CA THR A 3 32.56 -30.56 -27.80
C THR A 3 31.22 -29.83 -27.97
N PRO A 4 30.08 -30.37 -27.57
CA PRO A 4 28.81 -29.67 -27.67
C PRO A 4 28.74 -28.53 -26.62
N ALA A 5 28.36 -27.36 -27.09
CA ALA A 5 28.06 -26.22 -26.26
C ALA A 5 26.86 -26.53 -25.36
N HIS A 6 27.05 -26.52 -24.04
CA HIS A 6 25.96 -26.52 -23.08
C HIS A 6 25.16 -25.21 -23.24
N HIS A 7 23.97 -25.30 -23.80
CA HIS A 7 22.96 -24.25 -23.63
C HIS A 7 22.60 -24.18 -22.15
N ALA A 8 23.12 -23.18 -21.46
CA ALA A 8 22.61 -22.79 -20.17
C ALA A 8 21.15 -22.32 -20.40
N SER A 9 20.18 -23.11 -19.99
CA SER A 9 18.79 -22.70 -19.88
C SER A 9 18.74 -21.52 -18.90
N GLY A 10 18.55 -20.32 -19.43
CA GLY A 10 18.36 -19.13 -18.63
C GLY A 10 17.08 -19.27 -17.82
N GLN A 11 17.20 -19.81 -16.63
CA GLN A 11 16.16 -19.74 -15.62
C GLN A 11 15.98 -18.25 -15.31
N GLN A 12 14.91 -17.63 -15.81
CA GLN A 12 14.53 -16.30 -15.39
C GLN A 12 14.34 -16.33 -13.87
N SER A 13 15.20 -15.61 -13.14
CA SER A 13 15.05 -15.46 -11.71
C SER A 13 13.70 -14.78 -11.42
N ILE A 14 12.94 -15.34 -10.48
CA ILE A 14 11.71 -14.71 -10.00
C ILE A 14 12.11 -13.38 -9.35
N PRO A 15 11.55 -12.24 -9.78
CA PRO A 15 11.85 -10.96 -9.16
C PRO A 15 11.45 -10.96 -7.67
N THR A 16 12.34 -10.53 -6.80
CA THR A 16 12.14 -10.49 -5.34
C THR A 16 12.37 -9.08 -4.77
N PRO A 17 11.68 -8.03 -5.29
CA PRO A 17 11.99 -6.65 -4.92
C PRO A 17 11.76 -6.36 -3.43
N TYR A 18 10.88 -7.07 -2.75
CA TYR A 18 10.66 -6.94 -1.31
C TYR A 18 11.83 -7.53 -0.51
N GLU A 19 12.23 -8.75 -0.84
CA GLU A 19 13.35 -9.43 -0.19
C GLU A 19 14.69 -8.72 -0.49
N ASP A 20 14.84 -8.15 -1.67
CA ASP A 20 16.01 -7.36 -2.04
C ASP A 20 16.11 -6.09 -1.21
N LEU A 21 14.97 -5.38 -0.98
CA LEU A 21 14.93 -4.24 -0.06
C LEU A 21 15.24 -4.64 1.38
N LEU A 22 14.76 -5.79 1.85
CA LEU A 22 15.11 -6.29 3.19
C LEU A 22 16.61 -6.54 3.33
N ARG A 23 17.27 -7.12 2.32
CA ARG A 23 18.73 -7.31 2.31
C ARG A 23 19.46 -5.98 2.36
N GLU A 24 19.03 -5.00 1.55
CA GLU A 24 19.59 -3.65 1.55
C GLU A 24 19.50 -3.00 2.94
N ILE A 25 18.34 -3.09 3.61
CA ILE A 25 18.15 -2.58 4.97
C ILE A 25 19.16 -3.23 5.93
N LEU A 26 19.33 -4.54 5.87
CA LEU A 26 20.27 -5.26 6.73
C LEU A 26 21.72 -4.86 6.42
N ASP A 27 22.07 -4.72 5.16
CA ASP A 27 23.43 -4.38 4.74
C ASP A 27 23.79 -2.93 5.12
N GLU A 28 22.91 -1.97 4.93
CA GLU A 28 23.14 -0.57 5.29
C GLU A 28 23.17 -0.33 6.81
N ASN A 29 22.53 -1.21 7.60
CA ASN A 29 22.50 -1.09 9.06
C ASN A 29 23.40 -2.12 9.78
N ARG A 30 24.33 -2.75 9.10
CA ARG A 30 25.17 -3.83 9.63
C ARG A 30 25.86 -3.47 10.95
N ASP A 31 26.47 -2.30 11.03
CA ASP A 31 27.19 -1.84 12.23
C ASP A 31 26.22 -1.53 13.37
N ALA A 32 25.07 -0.94 13.07
CA ALA A 32 24.02 -0.68 14.06
C ALA A 32 23.41 -1.98 14.60
N ILE A 33 23.22 -2.98 13.74
CA ILE A 33 22.76 -4.33 14.14
C ILE A 33 23.79 -4.99 15.05
N ALA A 34 25.08 -4.94 14.71
CA ALA A 34 26.16 -5.50 15.52
C ALA A 34 26.30 -4.82 16.88
N ALA A 35 25.95 -3.54 16.97
CA ALA A 35 25.95 -2.75 18.20
C ALA A 35 24.63 -2.79 18.98
N ASP A 36 23.63 -3.53 18.52
CA ASP A 36 22.25 -3.53 19.06
C ASP A 36 21.63 -2.12 19.18
N ALA A 37 21.93 -1.26 18.19
CA ALA A 37 21.59 0.16 18.19
C ALA A 37 20.41 0.47 17.24
N GLN A 38 19.23 -0.05 17.56
CA GLN A 38 17.99 0.23 16.83
C GLN A 38 17.54 1.68 17.05
N ARG A 39 16.91 2.27 16.03
CA ARG A 39 16.16 3.50 16.20
C ARG A 39 14.95 3.24 17.09
N LYS A 40 14.72 4.12 18.06
CA LYS A 40 13.49 4.06 18.90
C LYS A 40 12.25 4.24 18.03
N ASP A 41 11.24 3.46 18.30
CA ASP A 41 9.93 3.54 17.67
C ASP A 41 8.81 3.52 18.70
N ARG A 42 7.58 3.69 18.21
CA ARG A 42 6.37 3.70 19.04
C ARG A 42 6.12 2.38 19.77
N THR A 43 6.52 1.26 19.18
CA THR A 43 6.26 -0.09 19.73
C THR A 43 7.26 -0.49 20.80
N GLY A 44 8.38 0.22 20.94
CA GLY A 44 9.45 -0.09 21.88
C GLY A 44 10.36 -1.25 21.47
N THR A 45 10.10 -1.87 20.30
CA THR A 45 10.95 -2.96 19.75
C THR A 45 12.18 -2.45 19.02
N GLY A 46 12.11 -1.19 18.57
CA GLY A 46 13.14 -0.58 17.73
C GLY A 46 13.08 -1.00 16.27
N THR A 47 13.71 -0.21 15.40
CA THR A 47 13.71 -0.45 13.96
C THR A 47 15.07 -0.21 13.33
N PHE A 48 15.35 -0.95 12.26
CA PHE A 48 16.36 -0.62 11.26
C PHE A 48 15.67 -0.19 9.98
N GLY A 49 16.20 0.79 9.28
CA GLY A 49 15.56 1.32 8.08
C GLY A 49 16.49 2.06 7.16
N VAL A 50 16.03 2.23 5.93
CA VAL A 50 16.62 3.11 4.93
C VAL A 50 15.54 4.14 4.50
N PHE A 51 15.97 5.32 4.11
CA PHE A 51 15.04 6.37 3.70
C PHE A 51 14.97 6.48 2.18
N GLY A 52 13.74 6.57 1.64
CA GLY A 52 13.51 6.88 0.23
C GLY A 52 13.88 5.74 -0.72
N ARG A 53 13.13 4.65 -0.69
CA ARG A 53 13.26 3.52 -1.63
C ARG A 53 12.00 3.33 -2.45
N GLN A 54 12.16 2.77 -3.64
CA GLN A 54 11.07 2.44 -4.54
C GLN A 54 11.15 0.97 -4.96
N MET A 55 10.02 0.28 -4.88
CA MET A 55 9.85 -1.06 -5.47
C MET A 55 8.95 -0.96 -6.70
N ARG A 56 9.24 -1.78 -7.73
CA ARG A 56 8.42 -1.89 -8.93
C ARG A 56 7.96 -3.33 -9.12
N PHE A 57 6.68 -3.49 -9.46
CA PHE A 57 6.06 -4.81 -9.67
C PHE A 57 5.37 -4.80 -11.04
N ASP A 58 5.69 -5.77 -11.89
CA ASP A 58 5.02 -5.97 -13.17
C ASP A 58 3.79 -6.87 -12.97
N LEU A 59 2.62 -6.25 -12.88
CA LEU A 59 1.36 -6.94 -12.62
C LEU A 59 0.86 -7.80 -13.80
N ARG A 60 1.48 -7.67 -14.97
CA ARG A 60 1.14 -8.52 -16.13
C ARG A 60 1.56 -9.97 -15.91
N ASN A 61 2.57 -10.19 -15.10
CA ASN A 61 3.11 -11.53 -14.83
C ASN A 61 2.42 -12.20 -13.63
N SER A 62 2.21 -11.45 -12.55
CA SER A 62 1.58 -11.98 -11.33
C SER A 62 1.16 -10.86 -10.38
N PHE A 63 0.28 -11.18 -9.44
CA PHE A 63 0.02 -10.33 -8.29
C PHE A 63 1.22 -10.37 -7.33
N PRO A 64 1.73 -9.23 -6.81
CA PRO A 64 2.94 -9.15 -6.01
C PRO A 64 2.73 -9.61 -4.55
N LEU A 65 2.17 -10.79 -4.37
CA LEU A 65 2.01 -11.39 -3.06
C LEU A 65 3.35 -11.97 -2.59
N ILE A 66 3.79 -11.57 -1.40
CA ILE A 66 4.97 -12.14 -0.76
C ILE A 66 4.72 -13.61 -0.45
N THR A 67 5.65 -14.49 -0.86
CA THR A 67 5.56 -15.94 -0.68
C THR A 67 6.56 -16.49 0.33
N THR A 68 7.52 -15.69 0.77
CA THR A 68 8.52 -16.04 1.80
C THR A 68 7.95 -16.08 3.22
N LYS A 69 6.72 -15.59 3.40
CA LYS A 69 5.89 -15.78 4.60
C LYS A 69 4.44 -16.03 4.21
N ARG A 70 3.68 -16.63 5.13
CA ARG A 70 2.23 -16.80 4.92
C ARG A 70 1.51 -15.45 5.08
N VAL A 71 0.98 -14.92 3.98
CA VAL A 71 0.13 -13.72 3.97
C VAL A 71 -1.34 -14.14 3.99
N HIS A 72 -2.13 -13.57 4.89
CA HIS A 72 -3.56 -13.80 4.95
C HIS A 72 -4.29 -12.89 3.94
N PHE A 73 -4.29 -13.30 2.67
CA PHE A 73 -4.80 -12.50 1.55
C PHE A 73 -6.26 -12.06 1.72
N LYS A 74 -7.09 -12.88 2.39
CA LYS A 74 -8.48 -12.51 2.70
C LYS A 74 -8.54 -11.19 3.47
N SER A 75 -7.68 -10.98 4.47
CA SER A 75 -7.65 -9.72 5.23
C SER A 75 -7.30 -8.55 4.34
N VAL A 76 -6.30 -8.68 3.46
CA VAL A 76 -5.90 -7.62 2.52
C VAL A 76 -7.06 -7.22 1.60
N ALA A 77 -7.73 -8.20 1.00
CA ALA A 77 -8.83 -7.94 0.06
C ALA A 77 -10.06 -7.33 0.75
N VAL A 78 -10.44 -7.87 1.92
CA VAL A 78 -11.60 -7.39 2.69
C VAL A 78 -11.35 -5.98 3.24
N GLU A 79 -10.14 -5.70 3.72
CA GLU A 79 -9.74 -4.37 4.18
C GLU A 79 -9.86 -3.33 3.04
N LEU A 80 -9.33 -3.62 1.85
CA LEU A 80 -9.46 -2.73 0.70
C LEU A 80 -10.92 -2.46 0.34
N LEU A 81 -11.76 -3.49 0.35
CA LEU A 81 -13.20 -3.32 0.10
C LEU A 81 -13.86 -2.47 1.18
N TRP A 82 -13.43 -2.58 2.43
CA TRP A 82 -13.91 -1.76 3.52
C TRP A 82 -13.50 -0.30 3.36
N PHE A 83 -12.26 0.01 2.97
CA PHE A 83 -11.85 1.37 2.62
C PHE A 83 -12.69 1.95 1.49
N LEU A 84 -12.93 1.18 0.41
CA LEU A 84 -13.75 1.60 -0.72
C LEU A 84 -15.23 1.85 -0.35
N ARG A 85 -15.72 1.27 0.75
CA ARG A 85 -17.06 1.57 1.29
C ARG A 85 -17.13 2.91 2.03
N GLY A 86 -16.00 3.52 2.36
CA GLY A 86 -15.96 4.78 3.11
C GLY A 86 -16.28 4.63 4.60
N SER A 87 -16.15 3.42 5.15
CA SER A 87 -16.45 3.15 6.56
C SER A 87 -15.21 3.33 7.43
N SER A 88 -15.40 3.80 8.67
CA SER A 88 -14.41 3.80 9.74
C SER A 88 -14.68 2.72 10.81
N ASN A 89 -15.87 2.09 10.78
CA ASN A 89 -16.29 1.12 11.78
C ASN A 89 -15.88 -0.31 11.41
N ILE A 90 -15.22 -1.01 12.33
CA ILE A 90 -14.63 -2.34 12.12
C ILE A 90 -15.64 -3.49 12.11
N ARG A 91 -16.90 -3.27 12.54
CA ARG A 91 -17.91 -4.36 12.63
C ARG A 91 -18.08 -5.08 11.28
N TRP A 92 -18.03 -4.33 10.18
CA TRP A 92 -18.10 -4.92 8.84
C TRP A 92 -16.93 -5.87 8.54
N LEU A 93 -15.74 -5.58 9.06
CA LEU A 93 -14.56 -6.45 8.97
C LEU A 93 -14.75 -7.71 9.82
N GLN A 94 -15.17 -7.54 11.06
CA GLN A 94 -15.41 -8.62 12.03
C GLN A 94 -16.45 -9.62 11.53
N GLU A 95 -17.55 -9.16 10.93
CA GLU A 95 -18.57 -10.01 10.29
C GLU A 95 -17.99 -10.91 9.18
N ARG A 96 -16.82 -10.55 8.63
CA ARG A 96 -16.10 -11.28 7.59
C ARG A 96 -14.90 -12.06 8.13
N GLY A 97 -14.75 -12.10 9.47
CA GLY A 97 -13.66 -12.79 10.15
C GLY A 97 -12.31 -12.11 9.93
N VAL A 98 -12.29 -10.79 9.80
CA VAL A 98 -11.09 -9.96 9.70
C VAL A 98 -10.99 -9.08 10.95
N THR A 99 -9.90 -9.23 11.70
CA THR A 99 -9.70 -8.66 13.04
C THR A 99 -8.45 -7.77 13.13
N ILE A 100 -7.84 -7.43 12.00
CA ILE A 100 -6.55 -6.71 11.94
C ILE A 100 -6.61 -5.28 12.47
N TRP A 101 -7.80 -4.75 12.72
CA TRP A 101 -8.03 -3.41 13.25
C TRP A 101 -8.63 -3.39 14.67
N ASP A 102 -8.90 -4.57 15.26
CA ASP A 102 -9.61 -4.67 16.54
C ASP A 102 -8.89 -3.95 17.70
N GLU A 103 -7.56 -3.98 17.72
CA GLU A 103 -6.75 -3.34 18.77
C GLU A 103 -6.74 -1.80 18.72
N TRP A 104 -7.17 -1.22 17.59
CA TRP A 104 -7.13 0.23 17.36
C TRP A 104 -8.49 0.91 17.53
N ALA A 105 -9.56 0.14 17.46
CA ALA A 105 -10.91 0.68 17.50
C ALA A 105 -11.31 1.09 18.91
N ASP A 106 -12.16 2.11 19.00
CA ASP A 106 -12.79 2.50 20.25
C ASP A 106 -13.85 1.48 20.71
N GLU A 107 -14.51 1.75 21.82
CA GLU A 107 -15.57 0.90 22.38
C GLU A 107 -16.80 0.70 21.46
N ASN A 108 -16.99 1.59 20.49
CA ASN A 108 -18.05 1.53 19.50
C ASN A 108 -17.61 0.83 18.21
N GLY A 109 -16.32 0.47 18.12
CA GLY A 109 -15.71 -0.13 16.95
C GLY A 109 -15.32 0.90 15.88
N ASP A 110 -15.17 2.17 16.23
CA ASP A 110 -14.80 3.24 15.32
C ASP A 110 -13.29 3.55 15.39
N LEU A 111 -12.73 3.97 14.26
CA LEU A 111 -11.31 4.29 14.09
C LEU A 111 -11.07 5.78 13.80
N GLY A 112 -12.14 6.59 13.81
CA GLY A 112 -12.06 7.98 13.36
C GLY A 112 -11.95 8.09 11.81
N PRO A 113 -11.54 9.24 11.30
CA PRO A 113 -11.57 9.54 9.86
C PRO A 113 -10.44 8.86 9.06
N VAL A 114 -10.25 7.55 9.25
CA VAL A 114 -9.21 6.76 8.56
C VAL A 114 -9.50 6.59 7.06
N TYR A 115 -8.62 5.94 6.34
CA TYR A 115 -8.58 5.71 4.89
C TYR A 115 -9.90 5.81 4.13
N GLY A 116 -10.92 5.04 4.53
CA GLY A 116 -12.20 4.98 3.85
C GLY A 116 -12.94 6.32 3.88
N VAL A 117 -12.94 6.98 5.01
CA VAL A 117 -13.55 8.32 5.18
C VAL A 117 -12.83 9.33 4.28
N GLN A 118 -11.50 9.37 4.33
CA GLN A 118 -10.72 10.28 3.49
C GLN A 118 -10.93 10.03 2.00
N TRP A 119 -11.03 8.79 1.57
CA TRP A 119 -11.21 8.45 0.16
C TRP A 119 -12.60 8.76 -0.38
N ARG A 120 -13.64 8.60 0.46
CA ARG A 120 -15.04 8.68 0.03
C ARG A 120 -15.80 9.90 0.52
N SER A 121 -15.29 10.59 1.55
CA SER A 121 -16.01 11.68 2.23
C SER A 121 -15.04 12.73 2.78
N TRP A 122 -14.00 13.10 2.02
CA TRP A 122 -13.06 14.14 2.42
C TRP A 122 -13.79 15.44 2.74
N PRO A 123 -13.66 16.01 3.96
CA PRO A 123 -14.42 17.19 4.36
C PRO A 123 -13.99 18.45 3.59
N THR A 124 -14.96 19.32 3.33
CA THR A 124 -14.73 20.63 2.70
C THR A 124 -15.07 21.77 3.66
N PRO A 125 -14.46 22.98 3.52
CA PRO A 125 -14.69 24.09 4.44
C PRO A 125 -16.13 24.60 4.50
N ASP A 126 -16.93 24.31 3.49
CA ASP A 126 -18.37 24.66 3.42
C ASP A 126 -19.28 23.59 4.08
N GLY A 127 -18.69 22.59 4.74
CA GLY A 127 -19.42 21.49 5.38
C GLY A 127 -19.85 20.38 4.45
N GLY A 128 -19.44 20.42 3.19
CA GLY A 128 -19.66 19.33 2.23
C GLY A 128 -18.56 18.26 2.30
N THR A 129 -18.59 17.32 1.35
CA THR A 129 -17.58 16.27 1.22
C THR A 129 -17.17 16.04 -0.24
N ILE A 130 -15.96 15.51 -0.42
CA ILE A 130 -15.42 15.08 -1.71
C ILE A 130 -15.27 13.58 -1.71
N ASP A 131 -15.90 12.90 -2.66
CA ASP A 131 -15.62 11.51 -3.00
C ASP A 131 -14.44 11.46 -3.98
N GLN A 132 -13.23 11.24 -3.46
CA GLN A 132 -12.01 11.18 -4.27
C GLN A 132 -12.01 9.98 -5.22
N ILE A 133 -12.57 8.83 -4.80
CA ILE A 133 -12.66 7.63 -5.63
C ILE A 133 -13.58 7.87 -6.83
N ALA A 134 -14.75 8.45 -6.63
CA ALA A 134 -15.65 8.78 -7.74
C ALA A 134 -14.99 9.78 -8.71
N LYS A 135 -14.31 10.80 -8.18
CA LYS A 135 -13.60 11.80 -9.01
C LYS A 135 -12.47 11.19 -9.81
N VAL A 136 -11.66 10.30 -9.23
CA VAL A 136 -10.54 9.69 -9.97
C VAL A 136 -11.05 8.74 -11.05
N ILE A 137 -12.12 7.97 -10.79
CA ILE A 137 -12.75 7.11 -11.79
C ILE A 137 -13.28 7.94 -12.97
N GLU A 138 -13.97 9.04 -12.70
CA GLU A 138 -14.47 9.93 -13.74
C GLU A 138 -13.31 10.56 -14.54
N SER A 139 -12.27 11.02 -13.87
CA SER A 139 -11.10 11.59 -14.52
C SER A 139 -10.35 10.57 -15.39
N LEU A 140 -10.23 9.33 -14.97
CA LEU A 140 -9.66 8.25 -15.77
C LEU A 140 -10.44 7.98 -17.06
N LYS A 141 -11.79 8.12 -17.01
CA LYS A 141 -12.66 7.95 -18.18
C LYS A 141 -12.61 9.14 -19.14
N THR A 142 -12.64 10.35 -18.58
CA THR A 142 -12.82 11.57 -19.39
C THR A 142 -11.51 12.22 -19.81
N THR A 143 -10.46 12.07 -19.00
CA THR A 143 -9.17 12.74 -19.21
C THR A 143 -8.00 11.81 -18.82
N PRO A 144 -7.87 10.63 -19.47
CA PRO A 144 -6.91 9.60 -19.07
C PRO A 144 -5.45 10.08 -19.07
N SER A 145 -5.10 11.07 -19.91
CA SER A 145 -3.75 11.67 -19.97
C SER A 145 -3.44 12.64 -18.81
N SER A 146 -4.39 12.88 -17.92
CA SER A 146 -4.17 13.72 -16.74
C SER A 146 -3.09 13.14 -15.82
N ARG A 147 -2.28 14.01 -15.23
CA ARG A 147 -1.28 13.65 -14.20
C ARG A 147 -1.82 13.85 -12.78
N ARG A 148 -3.14 14.03 -12.64
CA ARG A 148 -3.81 14.38 -11.36
C ARG A 148 -4.77 13.28 -10.90
N HIS A 149 -4.58 12.03 -11.32
CA HIS A 149 -5.35 10.89 -10.84
C HIS A 149 -4.81 10.45 -9.47
N ILE A 150 -5.03 11.28 -8.45
CA ILE A 150 -4.48 11.13 -7.11
C ILE A 150 -5.63 10.97 -6.11
N VAL A 151 -5.46 10.05 -5.16
CA VAL A 151 -6.31 9.87 -3.97
C VAL A 151 -5.42 9.97 -2.75
N SER A 152 -5.71 10.90 -1.83
CA SER A 152 -4.96 11.10 -0.60
C SER A 152 -5.72 10.52 0.59
N ALA A 153 -5.01 9.82 1.47
CA ALA A 153 -5.50 9.44 2.79
C ALA A 153 -4.95 10.37 3.90
N TRP A 154 -3.86 11.09 3.60
CA TRP A 154 -3.23 11.98 4.57
C TRP A 154 -3.93 13.33 4.58
N ASN A 155 -4.69 13.59 5.63
CA ASN A 155 -5.36 14.86 5.87
C ASN A 155 -4.73 15.55 7.11
N PRO A 156 -3.91 16.60 6.95
CA PRO A 156 -3.27 17.26 8.07
C PRO A 156 -4.25 17.87 9.09
N ALA A 157 -5.50 18.13 8.71
CA ALA A 157 -6.50 18.67 9.62
C ALA A 157 -7.14 17.60 10.52
N GLU A 158 -7.07 16.32 10.15
CA GLU A 158 -7.77 15.23 10.84
C GLU A 158 -6.84 14.06 11.24
N VAL A 159 -5.56 14.10 10.87
CA VAL A 159 -4.64 12.98 11.12
C VAL A 159 -4.48 12.64 12.61
N ASP A 160 -4.60 13.63 13.47
CA ASP A 160 -4.52 13.44 14.93
C ASP A 160 -5.82 12.86 15.53
N GLU A 161 -6.92 12.84 14.78
CA GLU A 161 -8.20 12.22 15.16
C GLU A 161 -8.31 10.75 14.72
N MET A 162 -7.35 10.28 13.93
CA MET A 162 -7.31 8.89 13.46
C MET A 162 -6.73 7.97 14.53
N ALA A 163 -7.35 6.81 14.76
CA ALA A 163 -6.80 5.79 15.64
C ALA A 163 -5.38 5.36 15.24
N LEU A 164 -5.08 5.41 13.93
CA LEU A 164 -3.75 5.18 13.38
C LEU A 164 -3.55 6.07 12.16
N PRO A 165 -2.49 6.92 12.12
CA PRO A 165 -2.13 7.69 10.92
C PRO A 165 -1.90 6.79 9.71
N PRO A 166 -2.23 7.26 8.48
CA PRO A 166 -2.12 6.44 7.28
C PRO A 166 -0.67 6.00 6.98
N CYS A 167 -0.44 4.68 6.85
CA CYS A 167 0.85 4.14 6.41
C CYS A 167 1.09 4.39 4.91
N HIS A 168 0.04 4.31 4.08
CA HIS A 168 0.07 4.71 2.68
C HIS A 168 -0.67 6.06 2.52
N ALA A 169 0.09 7.14 2.45
CA ALA A 169 -0.44 8.51 2.45
C ALA A 169 -1.29 8.81 1.21
N MET A 170 -0.96 8.23 0.07
CA MET A 170 -1.66 8.46 -1.20
C MET A 170 -1.41 7.32 -2.18
N PHE A 171 -2.26 7.25 -3.20
CA PHE A 171 -1.98 6.50 -4.41
C PHE A 171 -2.33 7.33 -5.66
N GLN A 172 -1.71 6.97 -6.77
CA GLN A 172 -1.86 7.67 -8.04
C GLN A 172 -1.99 6.66 -9.18
N PHE A 173 -2.83 6.98 -10.16
CA PHE A 173 -2.87 6.26 -11.42
C PHE A 173 -2.15 7.07 -12.50
N TYR A 174 -1.49 6.34 -13.39
CA TYR A 174 -0.91 6.87 -14.61
C TYR A 174 -1.36 5.99 -15.77
N VAL A 175 -1.99 6.59 -16.76
CA VAL A 175 -2.43 5.87 -17.95
C VAL A 175 -1.36 5.98 -19.02
N HIS A 176 -0.83 4.84 -19.43
CA HIS A 176 0.09 4.73 -20.55
C HIS A 176 -0.71 4.41 -21.83
N GLU A 177 -0.56 5.25 -22.85
CA GLU A 177 -1.14 4.99 -24.16
C GLU A 177 -0.07 4.36 -25.05
N ARG A 178 -0.34 3.14 -25.49
CA ARG A 178 0.55 2.40 -26.38
C ARG A 178 0.44 2.94 -27.82
N PRO A 179 1.45 2.69 -28.69
CA PRO A 179 1.40 3.09 -30.10
C PRO A 179 0.21 2.52 -30.88
N ASP A 180 -0.38 1.40 -30.42
CA ASP A 180 -1.58 0.80 -31.00
C ASP A 180 -2.89 1.42 -30.47
N GLY A 181 -2.80 2.48 -29.65
CA GLY A 181 -3.95 3.19 -29.07
C GLY A 181 -4.58 2.51 -27.86
N VAL A 182 -4.03 1.40 -27.40
CA VAL A 182 -4.45 0.73 -26.16
C VAL A 182 -3.99 1.56 -24.98
N LYS A 183 -4.88 1.79 -24.00
CA LYS A 183 -4.61 2.49 -22.73
C LYS A 183 -4.48 1.47 -21.62
N GLU A 184 -3.38 1.55 -20.91
CA GLU A 184 -3.03 0.69 -19.77
C GLU A 184 -2.88 1.50 -18.47
#